data_73d5aa64c76ee952ae3596c3c5e5eaa7
#
_entry.id   73d5aa64c76ee952ae3596c3c5e5eaa7
#
_cell.length_a   1.000
_cell.length_b   1.000
_cell.length_c   1.000
_cell.angle_alpha   90.00
_cell.angle_beta   90.00
_cell.angle_gamma   90.00
#
_symmetry.space_group_name_H-M   'P 1'
#
loop_
_entity.id
_entity.type
_entity.pdbx_description
1 polymer ?
#
loop_
_entity_poly.entity_id
_entity_poly.type
_entity_poly.pdbx_seq_one_letter_code
_entity_poly.pdbx_strand_id
1 'polypeptide(L)'
;MRVQNLVSGGVDWETDVLFVSVDTHRALSRSQIHEGDVLVSIAGTIGRVAIVASPAPELNCNQAVAIIRPTTDVLPEYLAYWLQAESAQRQMFGAQVTGTISNLSLTQLRNLRLPVPALSRQREFVGRLTQVGKLTASHRASLAGLDSLFASLQRRAFSGRL
;
A
#
# COMPACT_ATOMS: atom_id res chain seq x y z
N MET A 1 5.52 8.50 10.92
CA MET A 1 5.26 7.71 9.71
C MET A 1 5.80 8.44 8.48
N ARG A 2 6.55 7.76 7.64
CA ARG A 2 7.18 8.28 6.42
C ARG A 2 6.88 7.35 5.25
N VAL A 3 7.20 7.76 4.01
CA VAL A 3 6.93 6.98 2.78
C VAL A 3 7.51 5.57 2.81
N GLN A 4 8.67 5.37 3.40
CA GLN A 4 9.33 4.07 3.52
C GLN A 4 8.54 3.07 4.38
N ASN A 5 7.71 3.57 5.30
CA ASN A 5 6.84 2.74 6.12
C ASN A 5 5.56 2.28 5.39
N LEU A 6 5.29 2.80 4.18
CA LEU A 6 4.22 2.28 3.31
C LEU A 6 4.77 1.09 2.54
N VAL A 7 4.42 -0.11 2.96
CA VAL A 7 4.88 -1.38 2.38
C VAL A 7 3.76 -2.10 1.64
N SER A 8 4.13 -3.10 0.83
CA SER A 8 3.12 -3.93 0.17
C SER A 8 2.32 -4.71 1.21
N GLY A 9 1.02 -4.43 1.28
CA GLY A 9 0.12 -5.08 2.23
C GLY A 9 -0.25 -4.26 3.46
N GLY A 10 0.32 -3.05 3.63
CA GLY A 10 -0.07 -2.20 4.75
C GLY A 10 1.00 -1.21 5.19
N VAL A 11 1.04 -0.96 6.47
CA VAL A 11 1.94 0.01 7.11
C VAL A 11 2.89 -0.73 8.03
N ASP A 12 4.20 -0.52 7.86
CA ASP A 12 5.22 -0.95 8.80
C ASP A 12 5.40 0.13 9.87
N TRP A 13 4.93 -0.12 11.07
CA TRP A 13 5.08 0.77 12.21
C TRP A 13 6.13 0.32 13.23
N GLU A 14 6.93 -0.67 12.89
CA GLU A 14 7.98 -1.21 13.74
C GLU A 14 9.37 -0.78 13.28
N THR A 15 9.60 -0.80 11.95
CA THR A 15 10.91 -0.55 11.35
C THR A 15 11.11 0.92 11.03
N ASP A 16 12.21 1.49 11.48
CA ASP A 16 12.66 2.86 11.14
C ASP A 16 11.57 3.92 11.40
N VAL A 17 10.94 3.86 12.57
CA VAL A 17 9.91 4.82 13.01
C VAL A 17 10.54 5.97 13.75
N LEU A 18 10.02 7.17 13.54
CA LEU A 18 10.34 8.36 14.33
C LEU A 18 9.20 8.63 15.29
N PHE A 19 9.57 8.92 16.53
CA PHE A 19 8.61 9.24 17.58
C PHE A 19 8.45 10.77 17.74
N VAL A 20 7.26 11.18 18.14
CA VAL A 20 6.93 12.55 18.52
C VAL A 20 6.37 12.55 19.93
N SER A 21 6.41 13.68 20.62
CA SER A 21 5.78 13.80 21.94
C SER A 21 4.25 13.75 21.81
N VAL A 22 3.58 13.38 22.91
CA VAL A 22 2.10 13.38 22.98
C VAL A 22 1.52 14.75 22.67
N ASP A 23 2.16 15.82 23.15
CA ASP A 23 1.71 17.19 22.86
C ASP A 23 1.86 17.53 21.37
N THR A 24 2.95 17.10 20.73
CA THR A 24 3.13 17.24 19.28
C THR A 24 2.06 16.44 18.53
N HIS A 25 1.78 15.19 18.93
CA HIS A 25 0.72 14.37 18.34
C HIS A 25 -0.64 15.10 18.42
N ARG A 26 -0.99 15.64 19.58
CA ARG A 26 -2.24 16.39 19.77
C ARG A 26 -2.30 17.67 18.94
N ALA A 27 -1.21 18.42 18.87
CA ALA A 27 -1.11 19.65 18.09
C ALA A 27 -1.22 19.40 16.57
N LEU A 28 -0.74 18.26 16.08
CA LEU A 28 -0.73 17.88 14.68
C LEU A 28 -1.95 17.03 14.27
N SER A 29 -3.14 17.43 14.66
CA SER A 29 -4.39 16.67 14.43
C SER A 29 -4.63 16.30 12.95
N ARG A 30 -4.22 17.16 11.99
CA ARG A 30 -4.40 16.91 10.55
C ARG A 30 -3.51 15.79 10.00
N SER A 31 -2.46 15.42 10.69
CA SER A 31 -1.55 14.33 10.30
C SER A 31 -1.78 13.05 11.10
N GLN A 32 -2.76 13.04 12.00
CA GLN A 32 -3.14 11.85 12.75
C GLN A 32 -3.77 10.82 11.81
N ILE A 33 -3.27 9.61 11.89
CA ILE A 33 -3.70 8.46 11.11
C ILE A 33 -4.63 7.62 11.99
N HIS A 34 -5.73 7.15 11.40
CA HIS A 34 -6.70 6.29 12.08
C HIS A 34 -6.84 4.96 11.34
N GLU A 35 -7.35 3.96 12.03
CA GLU A 35 -7.70 2.67 11.45
C GLU A 35 -8.64 2.84 10.26
N GLY A 36 -8.39 2.09 9.19
CA GLY A 36 -9.15 2.18 7.94
C GLY A 36 -8.77 3.35 7.04
N ASP A 37 -7.87 4.25 7.47
CA ASP A 37 -7.33 5.27 6.55
C ASP A 37 -6.54 4.60 5.42
N VAL A 38 -6.64 5.17 4.23
CA VAL A 38 -5.83 4.80 3.07
C VAL A 38 -4.75 5.86 2.89
N LEU A 39 -3.51 5.45 2.98
CA LEU A 39 -2.34 6.30 2.87
C LEU A 39 -1.78 6.25 1.46
N VAL A 40 -1.42 7.41 0.91
CA VAL A 40 -0.80 7.52 -0.41
C VAL A 40 0.46 8.35 -0.30
N SER A 41 1.58 7.83 -0.81
CA SER A 41 2.81 8.63 -0.91
C SER A 41 2.69 9.65 -2.03
N ILE A 42 2.96 10.93 -1.70
CA ILE A 42 2.83 12.07 -2.61
C ILE A 42 4.16 12.76 -2.91
N ALA A 43 5.23 12.34 -2.26
CA ALA A 43 6.60 12.81 -2.51
C ALA A 43 7.59 11.66 -2.30
N GLY A 44 8.77 11.74 -2.90
CA GLY A 44 9.76 10.66 -2.90
C GLY A 44 9.31 9.51 -3.82
N THR A 45 9.12 8.31 -3.30
CA THR A 45 8.51 7.21 -4.08
C THR A 45 7.01 7.42 -4.12
N ILE A 46 6.51 8.08 -5.16
CA ILE A 46 5.11 8.47 -5.30
C ILE A 46 4.24 7.27 -5.69
N GLY A 47 2.97 7.28 -5.24
CA GLY A 47 1.95 6.30 -5.65
C GLY A 47 1.96 5.00 -4.85
N ARG A 48 2.77 4.89 -3.78
CA ARG A 48 2.61 3.80 -2.82
C ARG A 48 1.29 3.99 -2.09
N VAL A 49 0.53 2.91 -1.95
CA VAL A 49 -0.75 2.88 -1.26
C VAL A 49 -0.69 1.86 -0.15
N ALA A 50 -1.15 2.22 1.04
CA ALA A 50 -1.26 1.32 2.18
C ALA A 50 -2.57 1.57 2.93
N ILE A 51 -3.10 0.52 3.55
CA ILE A 51 -4.27 0.62 4.44
C ILE A 51 -3.78 0.51 5.88
N VAL A 52 -4.30 1.34 6.75
CA VAL A 52 -4.04 1.27 8.17
C VAL A 52 -4.90 0.16 8.78
N ALA A 53 -4.24 -0.93 9.19
CA ALA A 53 -4.91 -2.08 9.79
C ALA A 53 -5.45 -1.75 11.19
N SER A 54 -6.38 -2.56 11.68
CA SER A 54 -6.86 -2.54 13.06
C SER A 54 -6.31 -3.77 13.81
N PRO A 55 -5.82 -3.61 15.07
CA PRO A 55 -5.62 -2.34 15.78
C PRO A 55 -4.38 -1.58 15.28
N ALA A 56 -4.44 -0.26 15.32
CA ALA A 56 -3.32 0.61 15.00
C ALA A 56 -2.88 1.42 16.23
N PRO A 57 -1.57 1.66 16.43
CA PRO A 57 -1.09 2.57 17.44
C PRO A 57 -1.42 4.04 17.08
N GLU A 58 -1.20 4.97 18.00
CA GLU A 58 -1.28 6.40 17.72
C GLU A 58 -0.17 6.82 16.74
N LEU A 59 -0.54 7.32 15.58
CA LEU A 59 0.38 7.62 14.47
C LEU A 59 0.14 9.01 13.89
N ASN A 60 1.24 9.66 13.48
CA ASN A 60 1.20 10.82 12.59
C ASN A 60 2.01 10.52 11.32
N CYS A 61 1.61 11.07 10.18
CA CYS A 61 2.42 11.07 8.98
C CYS A 61 3.15 12.40 8.76
N ASN A 62 4.22 12.36 7.98
CA ASN A 62 4.87 13.55 7.48
C ASN A 62 4.17 14.05 6.20
N GLN A 63 4.64 15.20 5.69
CA GLN A 63 4.09 15.88 4.51
C GLN A 63 4.21 15.09 3.19
N ALA A 64 4.99 14.01 3.16
CA ALA A 64 5.16 13.17 1.97
C ALA A 64 4.08 12.07 1.84
N VAL A 65 3.18 11.98 2.82
CA VAL A 65 2.08 11.00 2.85
C VAL A 65 0.75 11.74 2.96
N ALA A 66 -0.15 11.48 2.03
CA ALA A 66 -1.53 11.93 2.10
C ALA A 66 -2.40 10.87 2.79
N ILE A 67 -3.33 11.35 3.62
CA ILE A 67 -4.34 10.51 4.28
C ILE A 67 -5.65 10.67 3.52
N ILE A 68 -6.21 9.56 3.07
CA ILE A 68 -7.56 9.50 2.50
C ILE A 68 -8.42 8.70 3.48
N ARG A 69 -9.42 9.35 4.05
CA ARG A 69 -10.36 8.72 4.98
C ARG A 69 -11.64 8.39 4.24
N PRO A 70 -11.91 7.11 3.92
CA PRO A 70 -13.11 6.72 3.21
C PRO A 70 -14.36 7.03 4.05
N THR A 71 -15.44 7.35 3.36
CA THR A 71 -16.79 7.42 3.94
C THR A 71 -17.39 6.01 4.07
N THR A 72 -18.52 5.89 4.74
CA THR A 72 -19.19 4.60 4.99
C THR A 72 -19.61 3.83 3.73
N ASP A 73 -19.67 4.50 2.59
CA ASP A 73 -20.08 3.93 1.29
C ASP A 73 -18.89 3.39 0.49
N VAL A 74 -17.66 3.57 0.97
CA VAL A 74 -16.44 3.14 0.27
C VAL A 74 -15.60 2.27 1.20
N LEU A 75 -15.35 1.03 0.81
CA LEU A 75 -14.45 0.15 1.54
C LEU A 75 -12.99 0.63 1.37
N PRO A 76 -12.20 0.70 2.45
CA PRO A 76 -10.77 1.05 2.36
C PRO A 76 -10.00 0.19 1.36
N GLU A 77 -10.26 -1.13 1.34
CA GLU A 77 -9.63 -2.06 0.43
C GLU A 77 -10.01 -1.78 -1.03
N TYR A 78 -11.29 -1.46 -1.29
CA TYR A 78 -11.74 -1.12 -2.64
C TYR A 78 -11.03 0.15 -3.13
N LEU A 79 -10.96 1.19 -2.29
CA LEU A 79 -10.26 2.43 -2.59
C LEU A 79 -8.76 2.17 -2.84
N ALA A 80 -8.10 1.39 -1.99
CA ALA A 80 -6.68 1.10 -2.12
C ALA A 80 -6.37 0.33 -3.42
N TYR A 81 -7.17 -0.65 -3.79
CA TYR A 81 -7.02 -1.35 -5.08
C TYR A 81 -7.26 -0.42 -6.26
N TRP A 82 -8.30 0.42 -6.19
CA TRP A 82 -8.57 1.37 -7.26
C TRP A 82 -7.44 2.38 -7.45
N LEU A 83 -6.87 2.92 -6.37
CA LEU A 83 -5.74 3.84 -6.44
C LEU A 83 -4.50 3.23 -7.11
N GLN A 84 -4.35 1.91 -7.06
CA GLN A 84 -3.28 1.17 -7.73
C GLN A 84 -3.63 0.80 -9.18
N ALA A 85 -4.91 0.91 -9.58
CA ALA A 85 -5.34 0.60 -10.92
C ALA A 85 -4.87 1.64 -11.94
N GLU A 86 -4.67 1.22 -13.18
CA GLU A 86 -4.19 2.07 -14.27
C GLU A 86 -5.05 3.32 -14.47
N SER A 87 -6.37 3.21 -14.30
CA SER A 87 -7.31 4.33 -14.42
C SER A 87 -7.05 5.44 -13.40
N ALA A 88 -6.76 5.10 -12.15
CA ALA A 88 -6.39 6.05 -11.11
C ALA A 88 -4.99 6.61 -11.34
N GLN A 89 -4.05 5.75 -11.71
CA GLN A 89 -2.68 6.15 -12.03
C GLN A 89 -2.65 7.16 -13.18
N ARG A 90 -3.43 6.95 -14.24
CA ARG A 90 -3.58 7.92 -15.34
C ARG A 90 -4.19 9.24 -14.86
N GLN A 91 -5.16 9.22 -13.95
CA GLN A 91 -5.73 10.45 -13.37
C GLN A 91 -4.71 11.20 -12.50
N MET A 92 -3.89 10.49 -11.73
CA MET A 92 -2.87 11.07 -10.86
C MET A 92 -1.69 11.67 -11.65
N PHE A 93 -1.22 10.97 -12.67
CA PHE A 93 0.03 11.29 -13.34
C PHE A 93 -0.15 11.79 -14.78
N GLY A 94 -1.37 11.73 -15.35
CA GLY A 94 -1.66 12.08 -16.75
C GLY A 94 -1.06 11.04 -17.72
N ALA A 95 -0.98 11.42 -18.99
CA ALA A 95 -0.40 10.56 -20.03
C ALA A 95 1.15 10.47 -19.98
N GLN A 96 1.79 11.26 -19.14
CA GLN A 96 3.25 11.29 -19.00
C GLN A 96 3.71 10.28 -17.94
N VAL A 97 3.79 9.01 -18.30
CA VAL A 97 4.38 7.94 -17.46
C VAL A 97 5.92 8.01 -17.46
N THR A 98 6.54 8.89 -18.22
CA THR A 98 8.00 8.93 -18.46
C THR A 98 8.71 10.22 -18.04
N GLY A 99 8.09 11.02 -17.15
CA GLY A 99 8.76 12.21 -16.58
C GLY A 99 8.95 12.03 -15.08
N THR A 100 10.04 12.57 -14.53
CA THR A 100 10.27 12.64 -13.09
C THR A 100 9.22 13.57 -12.46
N ILE A 101 8.07 13.01 -12.07
CA ILE A 101 7.08 13.76 -11.29
C ILE A 101 7.68 13.92 -9.90
N SER A 102 8.05 15.12 -9.54
CA SER A 102 8.68 15.40 -8.25
C SER A 102 7.71 15.28 -7.08
N ASN A 103 6.43 15.59 -7.29
CA ASN A 103 5.41 15.55 -6.23
C ASN A 103 4.00 15.39 -6.83
N LEU A 104 3.13 14.64 -6.16
CA LEU A 104 1.70 14.58 -6.41
C LEU A 104 1.00 15.57 -5.46
N SER A 105 0.23 16.51 -5.98
CA SER A 105 -0.45 17.49 -5.14
C SER A 105 -1.72 16.93 -4.50
N LEU A 106 -2.09 17.45 -3.32
CA LEU A 106 -3.38 17.13 -2.69
C LEU A 106 -4.57 17.54 -3.56
N THR A 107 -4.42 18.57 -4.40
CA THR A 107 -5.46 18.99 -5.36
C THR A 107 -5.68 17.91 -6.43
N GLN A 108 -4.62 17.32 -6.96
CA GLN A 108 -4.74 16.19 -7.89
C GLN A 108 -5.44 15.00 -7.24
N LEU A 109 -5.09 14.64 -6.00
CA LEU A 109 -5.79 13.58 -5.26
C LEU A 109 -7.28 13.88 -5.04
N ARG A 110 -7.62 15.11 -4.69
CA ARG A 110 -9.02 15.52 -4.47
C ARG A 110 -9.86 15.50 -5.75
N ASN A 111 -9.23 15.65 -6.90
CA ASN A 111 -9.91 15.66 -8.20
C ASN A 111 -10.07 14.25 -8.81
N LEU A 112 -9.57 13.21 -8.13
CA LEU A 112 -9.74 11.84 -8.59
C LEU A 112 -11.23 11.45 -8.61
N ARG A 113 -11.64 10.79 -9.68
CA ARG A 113 -13.01 10.30 -9.87
C ARG A 113 -13.05 8.79 -9.65
N LEU A 114 -13.36 8.40 -8.42
CA LEU A 114 -13.56 7.01 -8.02
C LEU A 114 -14.99 6.58 -8.44
N PRO A 115 -15.16 5.50 -9.23
CA PRO A 115 -16.47 4.86 -9.36
C PRO A 115 -16.85 4.21 -8.03
N VAL A 116 -18.04 4.53 -7.51
CA VAL A 116 -18.51 4.00 -6.23
C VAL A 116 -19.74 3.11 -6.47
N PRO A 117 -19.56 1.80 -6.76
CA PRO A 117 -20.67 0.87 -6.84
C PRO A 117 -21.22 0.55 -5.45
N ALA A 118 -22.38 -0.10 -5.38
CA ALA A 118 -22.96 -0.56 -4.12
C ALA A 118 -21.95 -1.39 -3.31
N LEU A 119 -21.98 -1.29 -1.98
CA LEU A 119 -21.04 -1.98 -1.07
C LEU A 119 -20.95 -3.50 -1.30
N SER A 120 -22.05 -4.14 -1.72
CA SER A 120 -22.05 -5.56 -2.07
C SER A 120 -21.10 -5.89 -3.21
N ARG A 121 -21.05 -5.02 -4.24
CA ARG A 121 -20.14 -5.16 -5.38
C ARG A 121 -18.69 -4.86 -5.00
N GLN A 122 -18.48 -3.87 -4.13
CA GLN A 122 -17.15 -3.60 -3.60
C GLN A 122 -16.60 -4.80 -2.80
N ARG A 123 -17.43 -5.42 -1.92
CA ARG A 123 -17.05 -6.63 -1.16
C ARG A 123 -16.74 -7.80 -2.08
N GLU A 124 -17.57 -8.03 -3.11
CA GLU A 124 -17.32 -9.08 -4.09
C GLU A 124 -15.98 -8.89 -4.80
N PHE A 125 -15.70 -7.68 -5.26
CA PHE A 125 -14.44 -7.33 -5.91
C PHE A 125 -13.24 -7.56 -4.99
N VAL A 126 -13.28 -7.00 -3.77
CA VAL A 126 -12.22 -7.16 -2.75
C VAL A 126 -12.00 -8.65 -2.43
N GLY A 127 -13.08 -9.42 -2.24
CA GLY A 127 -12.98 -10.84 -1.99
C GLY A 127 -12.27 -11.61 -3.10
N ARG A 128 -12.58 -11.32 -4.36
CA ARG A 128 -11.90 -11.94 -5.52
C ARG A 128 -10.41 -11.57 -5.56
N LEU A 129 -10.05 -10.30 -5.36
CA LEU A 129 -8.66 -9.87 -5.35
C LEU A 129 -7.86 -10.47 -4.18
N THR A 130 -8.49 -10.60 -3.01
CA THR A 130 -7.87 -11.27 -1.86
C THR A 130 -7.55 -12.74 -2.17
N GLN A 131 -8.45 -13.45 -2.87
CA GLN A 131 -8.19 -14.82 -3.30
C GLN A 131 -7.04 -14.90 -4.30
N VAL A 132 -7.00 -14.03 -5.29
CA VAL A 132 -5.88 -13.92 -6.25
C VAL A 132 -4.57 -13.65 -5.51
N GLY A 133 -4.57 -12.75 -4.53
CA GLY A 133 -3.39 -12.45 -3.70
C GLY A 133 -2.88 -13.68 -2.94
N LYS A 134 -3.79 -14.46 -2.33
CA LYS A 134 -3.44 -15.72 -1.64
C LYS A 134 -2.84 -16.75 -2.58
N LEU A 135 -3.43 -16.94 -3.77
CA LEU A 135 -2.90 -17.85 -4.78
C LEU A 135 -1.52 -17.42 -5.26
N THR A 136 -1.33 -16.12 -5.52
CA THR A 136 -0.04 -15.58 -5.93
C THR A 136 1.03 -15.79 -4.86
N ALA A 137 0.72 -15.57 -3.59
CA ALA A 137 1.62 -15.82 -2.48
C ALA A 137 2.00 -17.30 -2.37
N SER A 138 1.02 -18.21 -2.50
CA SER A 138 1.25 -19.66 -2.49
C SER A 138 2.17 -20.09 -3.64
N HIS A 139 1.94 -19.61 -4.86
CA HIS A 139 2.79 -19.93 -6.01
C HIS A 139 4.21 -19.39 -5.86
N ARG A 140 4.39 -18.19 -5.30
CA ARG A 140 5.72 -17.64 -5.01
C ARG A 140 6.46 -18.48 -3.97
N ALA A 141 5.79 -18.93 -2.92
CA ALA A 141 6.37 -19.81 -1.92
C ALA A 141 6.81 -21.17 -2.52
N SER A 142 5.96 -21.74 -3.39
CA SER A 142 6.27 -22.99 -4.12
C SER A 142 7.47 -22.82 -5.04
N LEU A 143 7.56 -21.71 -5.77
CA LEU A 143 8.70 -21.41 -6.65
C LEU A 143 9.99 -21.28 -5.84
N ALA A 144 9.98 -20.55 -4.73
CA ALA A 144 11.15 -20.42 -3.85
C ALA A 144 11.60 -21.77 -3.29
N GLY A 145 10.66 -22.68 -2.99
CA GLY A 145 10.94 -24.05 -2.58
C GLY A 145 11.64 -24.87 -3.68
N LEU A 146 11.15 -24.75 -4.92
CA LEU A 146 11.77 -25.40 -6.09
C LEU A 146 13.18 -24.87 -6.37
N ASP A 147 13.38 -23.56 -6.30
CA ASP A 147 14.69 -22.93 -6.47
C ASP A 147 15.70 -23.43 -5.41
N SER A 148 15.24 -23.54 -4.16
CA SER A 148 16.06 -24.09 -3.05
C SER A 148 16.42 -25.56 -3.28
N LEU A 149 15.46 -26.37 -3.73
CA LEU A 149 15.69 -27.77 -4.07
C LEU A 149 16.70 -27.91 -5.21
N PHE A 150 16.53 -27.15 -6.27
CA PHE A 150 17.43 -27.14 -7.42
C PHE A 150 18.87 -26.77 -6.99
N ALA A 151 19.03 -25.68 -6.22
CA ALA A 151 20.32 -25.29 -5.69
C ALA A 151 20.96 -26.35 -4.79
N SER A 152 20.15 -27.11 -4.02
CA SER A 152 20.61 -28.23 -3.20
C SER A 152 21.11 -29.40 -4.05
N LEU A 153 20.34 -29.76 -5.10
CA LEU A 153 20.71 -30.82 -6.02
C LEU A 153 22.00 -30.51 -6.78
N GLN A 154 22.13 -29.28 -7.28
CA GLN A 154 23.37 -28.84 -7.93
C GLN A 154 24.57 -28.96 -7.00
N ARG A 155 24.47 -28.49 -5.75
CA ARG A 155 25.57 -28.61 -4.77
C ARG A 155 25.95 -30.05 -4.51
N ARG A 156 24.97 -30.95 -4.38
CA ARG A 156 25.21 -32.38 -4.16
C ARG A 156 25.87 -33.03 -5.37
N ALA A 157 25.38 -32.76 -6.58
CA ALA A 157 25.90 -33.27 -7.82
C ALA A 157 27.36 -32.88 -8.02
N PHE A 158 27.68 -31.60 -7.88
CA PHE A 158 29.06 -31.11 -8.11
C PHE A 158 30.01 -31.32 -6.92
N SER A 159 29.51 -31.78 -5.75
CA SER A 159 30.34 -32.19 -4.62
C SER A 159 30.55 -33.72 -4.55
N GLY A 160 30.09 -34.49 -5.56
CA GLY A 160 30.23 -35.96 -5.59
C GLY A 160 29.37 -36.68 -4.55
N ARG A 161 28.26 -36.10 -4.10
CA ARG A 161 27.37 -36.65 -3.06
C ARG A 161 25.96 -36.98 -3.59
N LEU A 162 25.83 -37.28 -4.90
CA LEU A 162 24.64 -37.88 -5.47
C LEU A 162 24.64 -39.38 -5.21
#